data_0fd93f2aa798a0c1de39d4e6d3beafa5
#
_entry.id   0fd93f2aa798a0c1de39d4e6d3beafa5
#
_cell.length_a   1.000
_cell.length_b   1.000
_cell.length_c   1.000
_cell.angle_alpha   90.00
_cell.angle_beta   90.00
_cell.angle_gamma   90.00
#
_symmetry.space_group_name_H-M   'P 1'
#
loop_
_entity.id
_entity.type
_entity.pdbx_description
1 polymer ?
#
loop_
_entity_poly.entity_id
_entity_poly.type
_entity_poly.pdbx_seq_one_letter_code
_entity_poly.pdbx_strand_id
1 'polypeptide(L)'
;MHKEFRMGNEAIALGAIAAGVNLISGYPGTPSTEVLETVAKNRTNDCYVEWSVNEKVAMEVAAGAAYSGARVMVTMKQVGLNVASDPLMSLESVSYTHLTLPTIL
;
A
#
# COMPACT_ATOMS: atom_id res chain seq x y z
N MET A 1 -19.20 3.03 14.63
CA MET A 1 -18.54 2.14 13.71
C MET A 1 -17.69 2.85 12.67
N HIS A 2 -18.26 3.77 11.94
CA HIS A 2 -17.50 4.56 10.97
C HIS A 2 -16.31 5.29 11.58
N LYS A 3 -16.50 5.85 12.77
CA LYS A 3 -15.44 6.58 13.45
C LYS A 3 -14.26 5.70 13.82
N GLU A 4 -14.54 4.52 14.35
CA GLU A 4 -13.49 3.57 14.72
C GLU A 4 -12.73 3.09 13.49
N PHE A 5 -13.45 2.85 12.41
CA PHE A 5 -12.84 2.41 11.18
C PHE A 5 -11.91 3.47 10.58
N ARG A 6 -12.34 4.72 10.58
CA ARG A 6 -11.50 5.82 10.15
C ARG A 6 -10.26 5.95 11.02
N MET A 7 -10.43 5.81 12.34
CA MET A 7 -9.29 5.85 13.25
C MET A 7 -8.30 4.74 12.95
N GLY A 8 -8.78 3.54 12.63
CA GLY A 8 -7.93 2.44 12.25
C GLY A 8 -7.14 2.73 10.99
N ASN A 9 -7.78 3.24 9.95
CA ASN A 9 -7.13 3.60 8.70
C ASN A 9 -6.12 4.72 8.90
N GLU A 10 -6.47 5.72 9.69
CA GLU A 10 -5.54 6.79 10.03
C GLU A 10 -4.33 6.27 10.79
N ALA A 11 -4.54 5.35 11.73
CA ALA A 11 -3.44 4.76 12.49
C ALA A 11 -2.50 3.97 11.58
N ILE A 12 -3.04 3.21 10.63
CA ILE A 12 -2.23 2.47 9.66
C ILE A 12 -1.41 3.44 8.82
N ALA A 13 -2.03 4.51 8.34
CA ALA A 13 -1.35 5.50 7.51
C ALA A 13 -0.23 6.21 8.27
N LEU A 14 -0.51 6.63 9.49
CA LEU A 14 0.49 7.30 10.31
C LEU A 14 1.62 6.36 10.70
N GLY A 15 1.30 5.09 10.95
CA GLY A 15 2.30 4.07 11.20
C GLY A 15 3.22 3.85 10.01
N ALA A 16 2.67 3.86 8.79
CA ALA A 16 3.45 3.73 7.58
C ALA A 16 4.41 4.91 7.41
N ILE A 17 3.93 6.12 7.66
CA ILE A 17 4.77 7.32 7.61
C ILE A 17 5.89 7.23 8.64
N ALA A 18 5.56 6.84 9.86
CA ALA A 18 6.54 6.70 10.94
C ALA A 18 7.58 5.61 10.63
N ALA A 19 7.19 4.57 9.90
CA ALA A 19 8.10 3.50 9.48
C ALA A 19 9.02 3.92 8.33
N GLY A 20 8.81 5.08 7.77
CA GLY A 20 9.67 5.59 6.71
C GLY A 20 9.32 5.08 5.32
N VAL A 21 8.05 4.87 5.03
CA VAL A 21 7.61 4.45 3.71
C VAL A 21 7.96 5.52 2.68
N ASN A 22 8.63 5.12 1.60
CA ASN A 22 9.08 6.02 0.54
C ASN A 22 8.08 6.13 -0.60
N LEU A 23 7.28 5.09 -0.82
CA LEU A 23 6.30 5.06 -1.90
C LEU A 23 5.08 4.28 -1.45
N ILE A 24 3.92 4.85 -1.71
CA ILE A 24 2.66 4.13 -1.53
C ILE A 24 1.86 4.24 -2.82
N SER A 25 1.41 3.11 -3.33
CA SER A 25 0.56 3.05 -4.51
C SER A 25 -0.69 2.25 -4.17
N GLY A 26 -1.76 2.52 -4.89
CA GLY A 26 -3.00 1.83 -4.61
C GLY A 26 -4.03 2.02 -5.69
N TYR A 27 -5.12 1.26 -5.55
CA TYR A 27 -6.29 1.38 -6.37
C TYR A 27 -7.50 1.60 -5.45
N PRO A 28 -8.41 2.51 -5.79
CA PRO A 28 -9.53 2.84 -4.91
C PRO A 28 -10.38 1.63 -4.56
N GLY A 29 -10.78 1.56 -3.32
CA GLY A 29 -11.65 0.50 -2.82
C GLY A 29 -11.91 0.66 -1.33
N THR A 30 -13.12 0.32 -0.90
CA THR A 30 -13.47 0.40 0.51
C THR A 30 -12.92 -0.82 1.24
N PRO A 31 -12.27 -0.65 2.37
CA PRO A 31 -12.00 0.60 3.09
C PRO A 31 -10.60 1.20 2.85
N SER A 32 -9.80 0.59 1.99
CA SER A 32 -8.39 0.92 1.87
C SER A 32 -8.11 2.32 1.30
N THR A 33 -9.06 2.89 0.59
CA THR A 33 -8.92 4.24 0.03
C THR A 33 -8.52 5.27 1.07
N GLU A 34 -9.09 5.18 2.27
CA GLU A 34 -8.80 6.15 3.33
C GLU A 34 -7.36 6.08 3.82
N VAL A 35 -6.72 4.91 3.76
CA VAL A 35 -5.32 4.77 4.15
C VAL A 35 -4.44 5.62 3.23
N LEU A 36 -4.60 5.45 1.91
CA LEU A 36 -3.80 6.19 0.95
C LEU A 36 -4.08 7.69 1.01
N GLU A 37 -5.35 8.07 1.17
CA GLU A 37 -5.71 9.49 1.30
C GLU A 37 -5.09 10.11 2.55
N THR A 38 -5.07 9.39 3.66
CA THR A 38 -4.47 9.90 4.89
C THR A 38 -2.96 10.06 4.74
N VAL A 39 -2.30 9.11 4.08
CA VAL A 39 -0.88 9.25 3.80
C VAL A 39 -0.63 10.48 2.92
N ALA A 40 -1.45 10.67 1.89
CA ALA A 40 -1.30 11.82 1.00
C ALA A 40 -1.39 13.16 1.73
N LYS A 41 -2.26 13.25 2.73
CA LYS A 41 -2.42 14.46 3.52
C LYS A 41 -1.27 14.73 4.47
N ASN A 42 -0.63 13.69 4.97
CA ASN A 42 0.36 13.78 6.04
C ASN A 42 1.77 13.43 5.59
N ARG A 43 1.97 13.18 4.31
CA ARG A 43 3.25 12.73 3.80
C ARG A 43 4.34 13.78 3.95
N THR A 44 5.57 13.29 4.11
CA THR A 44 6.75 14.12 4.02
C THR A 44 7.18 14.22 2.56
N ASN A 45 8.18 15.06 2.28
CA ASN A 45 8.69 15.23 0.91
C ASN A 45 9.33 13.95 0.36
N ASP A 46 9.68 13.00 1.24
CA ASP A 46 10.34 11.76 0.84
C ASP A 46 9.36 10.64 0.52
N CYS A 47 8.07 10.89 0.58
CA CYS A 47 7.05 9.88 0.33
C CYS A 47 6.27 10.19 -0.94
N TYR A 48 6.37 9.32 -1.93
CA TYR A 48 5.63 9.42 -3.17
C TYR A 48 4.29 8.66 -3.03
N VAL A 49 3.21 9.30 -3.44
CA VAL A 49 1.86 8.72 -3.36
C VAL A 49 1.25 8.69 -4.75
N GLU A 50 0.72 7.55 -5.14
CA GLU A 50 0.13 7.38 -6.47
C GLU A 50 -1.13 6.52 -6.44
N TRP A 51 -2.17 6.98 -7.12
CA TRP A 51 -3.29 6.13 -7.52
C TRP A 51 -2.95 5.49 -8.86
N SER A 52 -3.00 4.17 -8.93
CA SER A 52 -2.72 3.43 -10.15
C SER A 52 -4.02 3.06 -10.87
N VAL A 53 -3.92 2.65 -12.12
CA VAL A 53 -5.10 2.34 -12.94
C VAL A 53 -5.75 1.01 -12.57
N ASN A 54 -5.03 0.13 -11.90
CA ASN A 54 -5.57 -1.09 -11.31
C ASN A 54 -4.58 -1.65 -10.29
N GLU A 55 -4.98 -2.70 -9.60
CA GLU A 55 -4.18 -3.29 -8.53
C GLU A 55 -2.87 -3.91 -9.04
N LYS A 56 -2.89 -4.48 -10.23
CA LYS A 56 -1.69 -5.06 -10.82
C LYS A 56 -0.62 -3.99 -11.04
N VAL A 57 -1.02 -2.86 -11.61
CA VAL A 57 -0.09 -1.74 -11.84
C VAL A 57 0.41 -1.19 -10.52
N ALA A 58 -0.48 -1.04 -9.52
CA ALA A 58 -0.07 -0.57 -8.20
C ALA A 58 1.02 -1.47 -7.61
N MET A 59 0.84 -2.77 -7.71
CA MET A 59 1.81 -3.73 -7.21
C MET A 59 3.12 -3.69 -8.00
N GLU A 60 3.04 -3.53 -9.31
CA GLU A 60 4.23 -3.46 -10.16
C GLU A 60 5.05 -2.21 -9.91
N VAL A 61 4.40 -1.07 -9.71
CA VAL A 61 5.08 0.18 -9.34
C VAL A 61 5.81 0.00 -8.01
N ALA A 62 5.13 -0.56 -7.03
CA ALA A 62 5.72 -0.79 -5.72
C ALA A 62 6.88 -1.80 -5.80
N ALA A 63 6.74 -2.84 -6.59
CA ALA A 63 7.80 -3.84 -6.76
C ALA A 63 9.06 -3.22 -7.36
N GLY A 64 8.90 -2.38 -8.39
CA GLY A 64 10.03 -1.69 -8.99
C GLY A 64 10.76 -0.81 -7.98
N ALA A 65 10.01 -0.06 -7.19
CA ALA A 65 10.59 0.79 -6.15
C ALA A 65 11.28 -0.05 -5.07
N ALA A 66 10.68 -1.17 -4.68
CA ALA A 66 11.25 -2.04 -3.65
C ALA A 66 12.58 -2.65 -4.11
N TYR A 67 12.67 -3.05 -5.37
CA TYR A 67 13.92 -3.57 -5.93
C TYR A 67 15.04 -2.53 -5.90
N SER A 68 14.68 -1.26 -5.89
CA SER A 68 15.65 -0.15 -5.78
C SER A 68 16.03 0.15 -4.33
N GLY A 69 15.46 -0.56 -3.36
CA GLY A 69 15.76 -0.35 -1.95
C GLY A 69 14.75 0.51 -1.21
N ALA A 70 13.69 0.98 -1.85
CA ALA A 70 12.69 1.81 -1.20
C ALA A 70 11.77 0.97 -0.33
N ARG A 71 11.25 1.56 0.73
CA ARG A 71 10.17 0.98 1.52
C ARG A 71 8.86 1.34 0.86
N VAL A 72 8.05 0.33 0.55
CA VAL A 72 6.82 0.52 -0.22
C VAL A 72 5.62 -0.03 0.53
N MET A 73 4.46 0.54 0.20
CA MET A 73 3.18 0.08 0.68
C MET A 73 2.19 0.09 -0.47
N VAL A 74 1.38 -0.94 -0.56
CA VAL A 74 0.33 -1.03 -1.57
C VAL A 74 -1.01 -1.19 -0.87
N THR A 75 -1.99 -0.41 -1.30
CA THR A 75 -3.34 -0.51 -0.74
C THR A 75 -4.33 -0.96 -1.81
N MET A 76 -5.21 -1.85 -1.43
CA MET A 76 -6.26 -2.35 -2.31
C MET A 76 -7.36 -2.97 -1.48
N LYS A 77 -8.56 -3.10 -2.07
CA LYS A 77 -9.62 -3.84 -1.40
C LYS A 77 -9.30 -5.33 -1.45
N GLN A 78 -10.02 -6.11 -0.66
CA GLN A 78 -9.76 -7.54 -0.51
C GLN A 78 -9.69 -8.29 -1.85
N VAL A 79 -10.67 -8.09 -2.71
CA VAL A 79 -10.72 -8.79 -4.00
C VAL A 79 -9.67 -8.29 -5.00
N GLY A 80 -9.09 -7.13 -4.75
CA GLY A 80 -8.03 -6.59 -5.61
C GLY A 80 -6.76 -7.44 -5.60
N LEU A 81 -6.57 -8.24 -4.57
CA LEU A 81 -5.42 -9.12 -4.48
C LEU A 81 -5.37 -10.12 -5.63
N ASN A 82 -6.52 -10.56 -6.13
CA ASN A 82 -6.57 -11.45 -7.30
C ASN A 82 -5.97 -10.78 -8.54
N VAL A 83 -6.25 -9.50 -8.73
CA VAL A 83 -5.70 -8.73 -9.85
C VAL A 83 -4.20 -8.55 -9.70
N ALA A 84 -3.74 -8.39 -8.47
CA ALA A 84 -2.33 -8.16 -8.17
C ALA A 84 -1.52 -9.46 -8.01
N SER A 85 -2.13 -10.62 -8.19
CA SER A 85 -1.50 -11.89 -7.85
C SER A 85 -0.25 -12.20 -8.67
N ASP A 86 -0.22 -11.85 -9.94
CA ASP A 86 0.94 -12.12 -10.78
C ASP A 86 2.21 -11.42 -10.27
N PRO A 87 2.23 -10.09 -10.13
CA PRO A 87 3.41 -9.44 -9.58
C PRO A 87 3.69 -9.83 -8.12
N LEU A 88 2.65 -10.15 -7.34
CA LEU A 88 2.83 -10.60 -5.97
C LEU A 88 3.60 -11.92 -5.91
N MET A 89 3.22 -12.87 -6.74
CA MET A 89 3.91 -14.17 -6.81
C MET A 89 5.34 -14.02 -7.30
N SER A 90 5.59 -13.08 -8.20
CA SER A 90 6.95 -12.79 -8.65
C SER A 90 7.82 -12.23 -7.53
N LEU A 91 7.23 -11.43 -6.63
CA LEU A 91 7.95 -10.93 -5.46
C LEU A 91 8.37 -12.05 -4.52
N GLU A 92 7.54 -13.06 -4.34
CA GLU A 92 7.85 -14.18 -3.48
C GLU A 92 9.08 -14.95 -3.91
N SER A 93 9.39 -14.95 -5.19
CA SER A 93 10.56 -15.65 -5.70
C SER A 93 11.87 -14.89 -5.46
N VAL A 94 11.79 -13.66 -4.97
CA VAL A 94 12.96 -12.85 -4.64
C VAL A 94 13.32 -13.05 -3.17
N SER A 95 14.54 -13.45 -2.89
CA SER A 95 14.96 -13.96 -1.58
C SER A 95 14.82 -13.00 -0.40
N TYR A 96 14.73 -11.72 -0.64
CA TYR A 96 14.70 -10.73 0.44
C TYR A 96 13.37 -10.03 0.60
N THR A 97 12.34 -10.52 -0.05
CA THR A 97 11.02 -9.92 0.06
C THR A 97 10.40 -10.23 1.42
N HIS A 98 10.02 -9.19 2.12
CA HIS A 98 9.28 -9.32 3.36
C HIS A 98 7.87 -8.79 3.15
N LEU A 99 6.88 -9.67 3.29
CA LEU A 99 5.50 -9.35 3.00
C LEU A 99 4.66 -9.34 4.27
N THR A 100 3.95 -8.24 4.50
CA THR A 100 2.99 -8.12 5.59
C THR A 100 1.62 -7.87 4.99
N LEU A 101 0.67 -8.71 5.37
CA LEU A 101 -0.70 -8.66 4.84
C LEU A 101 -1.71 -8.37 5.94
N PRO A 102 -1.83 -7.11 6.39
CA PRO A 102 -2.88 -6.80 7.35
C PRO A 102 -4.24 -6.91 6.69
N THR A 103 -5.17 -7.58 7.34
CA THR A 103 -6.53 -7.73 6.86
C THR A 103 -7.49 -7.06 7.82
N ILE A 104 -8.35 -6.22 7.28
CA ILE A 104 -9.40 -5.53 8.05
C ILE A 104 -10.75 -6.05 7.57
N LEU A 105 -11.48 -6.65 8.47
CA LEU A 105 -12.80 -7.21 8.20
C LEU A 105 -13.90 -6.31 8.75
#